data_3770d006efd03505983d518f583e6712
#
_entry.id   3770d006efd03505983d518f583e6712
#
_cell.length_a   1.000
_cell.length_b   1.000
_cell.length_c   1.000
_cell.angle_alpha   90.00
_cell.angle_beta   90.00
_cell.angle_gamma   90.00
#
_symmetry.space_group_name_H-M   'P 1'
#
loop_
_entity.id
_entity.type
_entity.pdbx_description
1 polymer ?
#
loop_
_entity_poly.entity_id
_entity_poly.type
_entity_poly.pdbx_seq_one_letter_code
_entity_poly.pdbx_strand_id
1 'polypeptide(L)'
;MTAIAPQDPRRAALEIERGAQRLGMKGIIVNSHTKGEYLADQKYWEIFEAAQANDAPIYIHPREPSPAMVQPFIDYDLLRGDLGFGVEVAFHTQAIINAGVFDRFPELKLVIGHGGEGIPYNLYRIDRTHFVRRADQRAKNVPSYYMKKNVFITNSGVAWAPMVTFAQQVLGVDQVLYAMDYPYQYDLEEVHAMDALPISYDDKKQFFQTNAERVFNLTPAS
;
A
#
# COMPACT_ATOMS: atom_id res chain seq x y z
N MET A 1 5.44 1.82 -13.76
CA MET A 1 6.09 1.99 -12.42
C MET A 1 7.57 1.66 -12.51
N THR A 2 8.39 2.33 -11.71
CA THR A 2 9.82 2.01 -11.55
C THR A 2 9.98 0.89 -10.53
N ALA A 3 10.56 -0.22 -10.91
CA ALA A 3 10.95 -1.26 -9.95
C ALA A 3 12.30 -0.89 -9.32
N ILE A 4 12.40 -0.96 -8.00
CA ILE A 4 13.62 -0.61 -7.27
C ILE A 4 14.18 -1.79 -6.50
N ALA A 5 15.48 -1.74 -6.21
CA ALA A 5 16.23 -2.72 -5.44
C ALA A 5 16.71 -2.09 -4.12
N PRO A 6 15.93 -2.21 -3.03
CA PRO A 6 16.18 -1.46 -1.78
C PRO A 6 17.49 -1.80 -1.06
N GLN A 7 18.15 -2.93 -1.37
CA GLN A 7 19.41 -3.32 -0.74
C GLN A 7 20.55 -2.30 -0.90
N ASP A 8 20.45 -1.36 -1.82
CA ASP A 8 21.27 -0.17 -1.93
C ASP A 8 20.34 1.05 -1.99
N PRO A 9 19.99 1.65 -0.84
CA PRO A 9 18.99 2.73 -0.78
C PRO A 9 19.34 3.94 -1.65
N ARG A 10 20.62 4.29 -1.71
CA ARG A 10 21.10 5.42 -2.52
C ARG A 10 20.89 5.17 -4.03
N ARG A 11 21.23 3.96 -4.50
CA ARG A 11 21.00 3.61 -5.90
C ARG A 11 19.52 3.48 -6.22
N ALA A 12 18.73 2.96 -5.28
CA ALA A 12 17.28 2.91 -5.40
C ALA A 12 16.68 4.33 -5.53
N ALA A 13 17.13 5.30 -4.72
CA ALA A 13 16.72 6.69 -4.83
C ALA A 13 17.07 7.30 -6.20
N LEU A 14 18.30 7.10 -6.70
CA LEU A 14 18.69 7.53 -8.03
C LEU A 14 17.86 6.87 -9.16
N GLU A 15 17.47 5.62 -9.00
CA GLU A 15 16.60 4.93 -9.96
C GLU A 15 15.17 5.49 -9.94
N ILE A 16 14.65 5.88 -8.78
CA ILE A 16 13.37 6.61 -8.67
C ILE A 16 13.43 7.91 -9.46
N GLU A 17 14.45 8.72 -9.23
CA GLU A 17 14.66 9.98 -9.97
C GLU A 17 14.77 9.74 -11.47
N ARG A 18 15.56 8.76 -11.89
CA ARG A 18 15.69 8.39 -13.31
C ARG A 18 14.36 7.96 -13.92
N GLY A 19 13.62 7.10 -13.19
CA GLY A 19 12.31 6.62 -13.62
C GLY A 19 11.30 7.76 -13.80
N ALA A 20 11.18 8.62 -12.81
CA ALA A 20 10.24 9.74 -12.83
C ALA A 20 10.61 10.80 -13.88
N GLN A 21 11.87 11.28 -13.87
CA GLN A 21 12.27 12.45 -14.65
C GLN A 21 12.63 12.13 -16.09
N ARG A 22 13.20 10.95 -16.39
CA ARG A 22 13.67 10.59 -17.72
C ARG A 22 12.74 9.62 -18.46
N LEU A 23 12.01 8.77 -17.74
CA LEU A 23 11.15 7.75 -18.34
C LEU A 23 9.66 8.04 -18.18
N GLY A 24 9.28 9.10 -17.44
CA GLY A 24 7.89 9.46 -17.20
C GLY A 24 7.13 8.44 -16.34
N MET A 25 7.83 7.63 -15.55
CA MET A 25 7.20 6.65 -14.67
C MET A 25 6.43 7.35 -13.56
N LYS A 26 5.20 6.92 -13.29
CA LYS A 26 4.26 7.58 -12.40
C LYS A 26 4.16 6.96 -11.00
N GLY A 27 4.95 5.97 -10.71
CA GLY A 27 4.97 5.30 -9.41
C GLY A 27 6.16 4.36 -9.29
N ILE A 28 6.33 3.84 -8.11
CA ILE A 28 7.41 2.95 -7.70
C ILE A 28 6.78 1.63 -7.27
N ILE A 29 7.41 0.51 -7.61
CA ILE A 29 7.02 -0.80 -7.09
C ILE A 29 8.19 -1.42 -6.35
N VAL A 30 7.92 -1.97 -5.19
CA VAL A 30 8.88 -2.70 -4.35
C VAL A 30 8.21 -3.92 -3.75
N ASN A 31 8.88 -5.06 -3.76
CA ASN A 31 8.46 -6.22 -3.00
C ASN A 31 8.66 -5.93 -1.51
N SER A 32 7.78 -6.49 -0.64
CA SER A 32 7.74 -6.13 0.76
C SER A 32 9.13 -6.10 1.43
N HIS A 33 9.56 -7.16 2.08
CA HIS A 33 10.90 -7.14 2.68
C HIS A 33 12.02 -7.36 1.64
N THR A 34 13.20 -6.81 1.90
CA THR A 34 14.43 -7.08 1.14
C THR A 34 15.41 -7.83 2.04
N LYS A 35 15.64 -9.12 1.78
CA LYS A 35 16.50 -10.00 2.60
C LYS A 35 16.12 -10.03 4.09
N GLY A 36 14.82 -9.95 4.39
CA GLY A 36 14.30 -9.93 5.75
C GLY A 36 14.29 -8.56 6.42
N GLU A 37 14.68 -7.50 5.73
CA GLU A 37 14.69 -6.13 6.22
C GLU A 37 13.56 -5.30 5.60
N TYR A 38 13.06 -4.32 6.34
CA TYR A 38 11.90 -3.52 5.98
C TYR A 38 12.26 -2.05 5.74
N LEU A 39 11.55 -1.38 4.84
CA LEU A 39 11.76 0.04 4.53
C LEU A 39 11.55 0.97 5.74
N ALA A 40 10.91 0.49 6.79
CA ALA A 40 10.75 1.21 8.04
C ALA A 40 12.09 1.59 8.72
N ASP A 41 13.17 0.86 8.47
CA ASP A 41 14.50 1.18 8.99
C ASP A 41 15.03 2.47 8.34
N GLN A 42 15.58 3.36 9.16
CA GLN A 42 16.07 4.68 8.71
C GLN A 42 17.09 4.62 7.59
N LYS A 43 17.85 3.55 7.47
CA LYS A 43 18.81 3.38 6.37
C LYS A 43 18.17 3.39 4.97
N TYR A 44 16.84 3.13 4.89
CA TYR A 44 16.08 3.14 3.64
C TYR A 44 15.39 4.48 3.34
N TRP A 45 15.48 5.46 4.22
CA TRP A 45 14.66 6.68 4.13
C TRP A 45 15.01 7.58 2.93
N GLU A 46 16.20 7.44 2.34
CA GLU A 46 16.52 8.09 1.05
C GLU A 46 15.53 7.68 -0.06
N ILE A 47 14.97 6.46 0.01
CA ILE A 47 13.93 5.98 -0.92
C ILE A 47 12.64 6.80 -0.76
N PHE A 48 12.22 7.05 0.47
CA PHE A 48 11.03 7.86 0.75
C PHE A 48 11.22 9.32 0.39
N GLU A 49 12.40 9.85 0.64
CA GLU A 49 12.76 11.22 0.25
C GLU A 49 12.68 11.40 -1.28
N ALA A 50 13.29 10.49 -2.04
CA ALA A 50 13.23 10.50 -3.50
C ALA A 50 11.80 10.30 -4.03
N ALA A 51 11.01 9.41 -3.42
CA ALA A 51 9.62 9.17 -3.78
C ALA A 51 8.77 10.43 -3.58
N GLN A 52 8.86 11.07 -2.40
CA GLN A 52 8.13 12.31 -2.12
C GLN A 52 8.58 13.46 -3.02
N ALA A 53 9.87 13.63 -3.24
CA ALA A 53 10.42 14.71 -4.08
C ALA A 53 9.95 14.63 -5.55
N ASN A 54 9.66 13.42 -6.04
CA ASN A 54 9.16 13.19 -7.39
C ASN A 54 7.63 12.97 -7.44
N ASP A 55 6.93 13.15 -6.32
CA ASP A 55 5.49 12.89 -6.16
C ASP A 55 5.06 11.50 -6.71
N ALA A 56 5.93 10.50 -6.51
CA ALA A 56 5.78 9.15 -7.01
C ALA A 56 5.32 8.21 -5.87
N PRO A 57 4.10 7.69 -5.90
CA PRO A 57 3.62 6.76 -4.88
C PRO A 57 4.43 5.46 -4.92
N ILE A 58 4.67 4.90 -3.73
CA ILE A 58 5.31 3.58 -3.57
C ILE A 58 4.22 2.52 -3.42
N TYR A 59 4.19 1.56 -4.33
CA TYR A 59 3.38 0.36 -4.22
C TYR A 59 4.19 -0.76 -3.55
N ILE A 60 3.75 -1.22 -2.39
CA ILE A 60 4.32 -2.41 -1.74
C ILE A 60 3.61 -3.64 -2.30
N HIS A 61 4.32 -4.39 -3.14
CA HIS A 61 3.84 -5.66 -3.67
C HIS A 61 4.11 -6.78 -2.65
N PRO A 62 3.17 -7.70 -2.43
CA PRO A 62 3.36 -8.79 -1.50
C PRO A 62 4.45 -9.76 -1.95
N ARG A 63 4.98 -10.47 -0.98
CA ARG A 63 5.82 -11.65 -1.12
C ARG A 63 5.62 -12.54 0.11
N GLU A 64 6.23 -13.72 0.10
CA GLU A 64 6.25 -14.61 1.26
C GLU A 64 6.79 -13.88 2.50
N PRO A 65 6.31 -14.24 3.71
CA PRO A 65 6.81 -13.66 4.95
C PRO A 65 8.32 -13.73 5.08
N SER A 66 8.90 -12.75 5.77
CA SER A 66 10.36 -12.66 5.95
C SER A 66 10.92 -13.93 6.62
N PRO A 67 12.22 -14.24 6.43
CA PRO A 67 12.84 -15.43 7.03
C PRO A 67 12.62 -15.54 8.55
N ALA A 68 12.43 -14.43 9.25
CA ALA A 68 12.15 -14.42 10.68
C ALA A 68 10.71 -14.84 11.04
N MET A 69 9.78 -14.79 10.08
CA MET A 69 8.36 -15.08 10.30
C MET A 69 7.85 -16.30 9.52
N VAL A 70 8.58 -16.76 8.52
CA VAL A 70 8.07 -17.67 7.49
C VAL A 70 7.75 -19.09 7.99
N GLN A 71 8.47 -19.61 8.99
CA GLN A 71 8.40 -21.04 9.34
C GLN A 71 6.98 -21.53 9.68
N PRO A 72 6.14 -20.83 10.49
CA PRO A 72 4.77 -21.26 10.75
C PRO A 72 3.90 -21.31 9.49
N PHE A 73 4.16 -20.43 8.53
CA PHE A 73 3.41 -20.42 7.26
C PHE A 73 3.79 -21.61 6.36
N ILE A 74 5.06 -22.06 6.40
CA ILE A 74 5.51 -23.28 5.72
C ILE A 74 4.83 -24.50 6.34
N ASP A 75 4.84 -24.59 7.68
CA ASP A 75 4.36 -25.76 8.41
C ASP A 75 2.86 -26.03 8.17
N TYR A 76 2.07 -24.99 7.87
CA TYR A 76 0.62 -25.07 7.63
C TYR A 76 0.21 -24.76 6.18
N ASP A 77 1.16 -24.63 5.25
CA ASP A 77 0.92 -24.29 3.83
C ASP A 77 0.13 -22.99 3.63
N LEU A 78 0.47 -21.93 4.36
CA LEU A 78 -0.19 -20.61 4.37
C LEU A 78 0.71 -19.48 3.84
N LEU A 79 1.67 -19.81 2.97
CA LEU A 79 2.71 -18.87 2.52
C LEU A 79 2.21 -17.72 1.64
N ARG A 80 1.15 -17.98 0.87
CA ARG A 80 0.77 -17.15 -0.28
C ARG A 80 -0.42 -16.22 0.04
N GLY A 81 -1.27 -16.01 -0.97
CA GLY A 81 -2.41 -15.11 -0.91
C GLY A 81 -3.53 -15.51 0.07
N ASP A 82 -3.51 -16.73 0.56
CA ASP A 82 -4.41 -17.22 1.60
C ASP A 82 -4.17 -16.52 2.96
N LEU A 83 -2.90 -16.26 3.33
CA LEU A 83 -2.57 -15.55 4.58
C LEU A 83 -1.20 -14.84 4.55
N GLY A 84 -0.15 -15.55 4.11
CA GLY A 84 1.23 -15.10 4.29
C GLY A 84 1.52 -13.74 3.67
N PHE A 85 1.05 -13.51 2.45
CA PHE A 85 1.24 -12.25 1.74
C PHE A 85 0.58 -11.07 2.49
N GLY A 86 -0.66 -11.28 2.95
CA GLY A 86 -1.38 -10.24 3.67
C GLY A 86 -0.73 -9.88 5.00
N VAL A 87 -0.31 -10.88 5.78
CA VAL A 87 0.39 -10.66 7.04
C VAL A 87 1.70 -9.90 6.83
N GLU A 88 2.47 -10.25 5.80
CA GLU A 88 3.75 -9.60 5.47
C GLU A 88 3.56 -8.12 5.12
N VAL A 89 2.63 -7.79 4.22
CA VAL A 89 2.39 -6.40 3.80
C VAL A 89 1.74 -5.58 4.92
N ALA A 90 0.80 -6.18 5.67
CA ALA A 90 0.21 -5.52 6.83
C ALA A 90 1.27 -5.15 7.88
N PHE A 91 2.18 -6.07 8.19
CA PHE A 91 3.30 -5.83 9.10
C PHE A 91 4.20 -4.69 8.59
N HIS A 92 4.61 -4.75 7.31
CA HIS A 92 5.49 -3.74 6.72
C HIS A 92 4.84 -2.35 6.74
N THR A 93 3.56 -2.25 6.37
CA THR A 93 2.81 -1.00 6.40
C THR A 93 2.73 -0.42 7.81
N GLN A 94 2.39 -1.24 8.81
CA GLN A 94 2.35 -0.80 10.20
C GLN A 94 3.74 -0.42 10.75
N ALA A 95 4.80 -1.11 10.30
CA ALA A 95 6.18 -0.75 10.66
C ALA A 95 6.56 0.64 10.11
N ILE A 96 6.23 0.94 8.84
CA ILE A 96 6.44 2.27 8.23
C ILE A 96 5.70 3.36 9.02
N ILE A 97 4.42 3.14 9.36
CA ILE A 97 3.63 4.09 10.16
C ILE A 97 4.29 4.30 11.54
N ASN A 98 4.60 3.22 12.24
CA ASN A 98 5.14 3.30 13.60
C ASN A 98 6.55 3.89 13.69
N ALA A 99 7.37 3.69 12.65
CA ALA A 99 8.70 4.31 12.55
C ALA A 99 8.64 5.83 12.37
N GLY A 100 7.46 6.41 12.11
CA GLY A 100 7.28 7.85 11.89
C GLY A 100 7.70 8.32 10.50
N VAL A 101 7.71 7.41 9.52
CA VAL A 101 8.07 7.76 8.12
C VAL A 101 7.18 8.88 7.61
N PHE A 102 5.86 8.82 7.81
CA PHE A 102 4.95 9.87 7.39
C PHE A 102 5.03 11.16 8.23
N ASP A 103 5.61 11.11 9.42
CA ASP A 103 5.94 12.31 10.19
C ASP A 103 7.12 13.07 9.58
N ARG A 104 8.06 12.35 8.97
CA ARG A 104 9.22 12.89 8.29
C ARG A 104 8.92 13.28 6.84
N PHE A 105 8.06 12.49 6.18
CA PHE A 105 7.68 12.64 4.78
C PHE A 105 6.15 12.76 4.66
N PRO A 106 5.57 13.92 5.01
CA PRO A 106 4.11 14.07 5.17
C PRO A 106 3.30 14.00 3.87
N GLU A 107 3.94 14.17 2.71
CA GLU A 107 3.30 14.08 1.40
C GLU A 107 3.61 12.76 0.68
N LEU A 108 4.34 11.86 1.33
CA LEU A 108 4.60 10.52 0.80
C LEU A 108 3.29 9.75 0.62
N LYS A 109 3.14 9.12 -0.53
CA LYS A 109 2.01 8.24 -0.86
C LYS A 109 2.46 6.79 -0.85
N LEU A 110 1.74 5.94 -0.12
CA LEU A 110 1.93 4.50 -0.09
C LEU A 110 0.69 3.82 -0.67
N VAL A 111 0.87 2.81 -1.52
CA VAL A 111 -0.22 1.99 -2.06
C VAL A 111 -0.01 0.55 -1.65
N ILE A 112 -1.07 -0.11 -1.19
CA ILE A 112 -1.07 -1.54 -0.86
C ILE A 112 -2.27 -2.22 -1.51
N GLY A 113 -2.12 -3.50 -1.81
CA GLY A 113 -3.13 -4.30 -2.49
C GLY A 113 -4.21 -4.89 -1.58
N HIS A 114 -5.00 -5.79 -2.15
CA HIS A 114 -5.82 -6.82 -1.51
C HIS A 114 -6.73 -6.29 -0.38
N GLY A 115 -7.38 -5.14 -0.61
CA GLY A 115 -8.26 -4.52 0.38
C GLY A 115 -7.53 -3.94 1.59
N GLY A 116 -6.23 -3.65 1.46
CA GLY A 116 -5.42 -3.10 2.55
C GLY A 116 -4.98 -4.16 3.56
N GLU A 117 -4.95 -5.44 3.14
CA GLU A 117 -4.36 -6.56 3.91
C GLU A 117 -4.94 -6.70 5.32
N GLY A 118 -6.25 -6.49 5.45
CA GLY A 118 -6.96 -6.56 6.73
C GLY A 118 -6.71 -5.40 7.70
N ILE A 119 -5.85 -4.43 7.36
CA ILE A 119 -5.60 -3.26 8.21
C ILE A 119 -6.89 -2.46 8.47
N PRO A 120 -7.74 -2.13 7.45
CA PRO A 120 -8.96 -1.38 7.69
C PRO A 120 -9.90 -2.04 8.71
N TYR A 121 -10.00 -3.36 8.69
CA TYR A 121 -10.82 -4.11 9.65
C TYR A 121 -10.31 -4.01 11.10
N ASN A 122 -8.99 -3.96 11.27
CA ASN A 122 -8.34 -3.89 12.58
C ASN A 122 -8.05 -2.45 13.05
N LEU A 123 -8.36 -1.43 12.25
CA LEU A 123 -7.85 -0.07 12.42
C LEU A 123 -8.24 0.55 13.77
N TYR A 124 -9.47 0.34 14.23
CA TYR A 124 -9.91 0.80 15.54
C TYR A 124 -9.06 0.21 16.68
N ARG A 125 -8.76 -1.09 16.62
CA ARG A 125 -7.91 -1.77 17.62
C ARG A 125 -6.47 -1.28 17.55
N ILE A 126 -5.96 -1.06 16.36
CA ILE A 126 -4.60 -0.54 16.12
C ILE A 126 -4.46 0.85 16.75
N ASP A 127 -5.44 1.74 16.56
CA ASP A 127 -5.47 3.07 17.17
C ASP A 127 -5.52 3.00 18.70
N ARG A 128 -6.34 2.11 19.26
CA ARG A 128 -6.44 1.93 20.72
C ARG A 128 -5.11 1.49 21.34
N THR A 129 -4.32 0.69 20.62
CA THR A 129 -3.01 0.23 21.11
C THR A 129 -1.89 1.26 20.88
N HIS A 130 -2.12 2.29 20.07
CA HIS A 130 -1.12 3.33 19.82
C HIS A 130 -0.65 4.02 21.09
N PHE A 131 -1.57 4.36 21.99
CA PHE A 131 -1.27 5.10 23.22
C PHE A 131 -0.61 4.26 24.32
N VAL A 132 -0.62 2.93 24.24
CA VAL A 132 0.10 2.07 25.18
C VAL A 132 1.57 1.90 24.82
N ARG A 133 1.98 2.34 23.63
CA ARG A 133 3.39 2.38 23.25
C ARG A 133 4.08 3.57 23.90
N ARG A 134 5.39 3.44 24.12
CA ARG A 134 6.22 4.55 24.58
C ARG A 134 6.22 5.68 23.55
N ALA A 135 6.26 6.91 24.01
CA ALA A 135 6.18 8.08 23.14
C ALA A 135 7.35 8.18 22.12
N ASP A 136 8.52 7.67 22.51
CA ASP A 136 9.72 7.60 21.65
C ASP A 136 9.70 6.44 20.63
N GLN A 137 8.68 5.59 20.68
CA GLN A 137 8.52 4.40 19.83
C GLN A 137 7.22 4.41 19.03
N ARG A 138 6.63 5.57 18.84
CA ARG A 138 5.37 5.72 18.09
C ARG A 138 5.37 6.95 17.20
N ALA A 139 4.62 6.89 16.10
CA ALA A 139 4.31 8.04 15.28
C ALA A 139 3.54 9.13 16.07
N LYS A 140 3.56 10.36 15.60
CA LYS A 140 2.90 11.52 16.25
C LYS A 140 1.38 11.35 16.35
N ASN A 141 0.76 10.85 15.26
CA ASN A 141 -0.67 10.61 15.19
C ASN A 141 -1.01 9.12 15.27
N VAL A 142 -2.28 8.81 15.52
CA VAL A 142 -2.79 7.43 15.48
C VAL A 142 -2.69 6.85 14.05
N PRO A 143 -2.52 5.53 13.90
CA PRO A 143 -2.38 4.90 12.58
C PRO A 143 -3.49 5.23 11.58
N SER A 144 -4.75 5.37 12.04
CA SER A 144 -5.86 5.74 11.15
C SER A 144 -5.70 7.11 10.50
N TYR A 145 -5.00 8.04 11.12
CA TYR A 145 -4.69 9.34 10.51
C TYR A 145 -3.85 9.15 9.24
N TYR A 146 -2.80 8.33 9.31
CA TYR A 146 -1.93 8.09 8.16
C TYR A 146 -2.58 7.19 7.11
N MET A 147 -3.39 6.21 7.55
CA MET A 147 -4.17 5.39 6.63
C MET A 147 -5.15 6.20 5.79
N LYS A 148 -5.72 7.29 6.35
CA LYS A 148 -6.65 8.19 5.66
C LYS A 148 -5.97 9.32 4.89
N LYS A 149 -4.69 9.57 5.12
CA LYS A 149 -3.95 10.64 4.45
C LYS A 149 -2.95 10.12 3.42
N ASN A 150 -2.15 9.15 3.80
CA ASN A 150 -0.94 8.75 3.10
C ASN A 150 -1.04 7.38 2.43
N VAL A 151 -1.96 6.51 2.91
CA VAL A 151 -2.06 5.13 2.44
C VAL A 151 -3.30 4.95 1.59
N PHE A 152 -3.10 4.49 0.38
CA PHE A 152 -4.14 4.14 -0.58
C PHE A 152 -4.20 2.62 -0.71
N ILE A 153 -5.40 2.08 -0.89
CA ILE A 153 -5.57 0.64 -1.05
C ILE A 153 -6.20 0.30 -2.38
N THR A 154 -5.89 -0.87 -2.91
CA THR A 154 -6.58 -1.40 -4.09
C THR A 154 -7.38 -2.65 -3.73
N ASN A 155 -8.40 -2.96 -4.54
CA ASN A 155 -9.13 -4.22 -4.42
C ASN A 155 -8.47 -5.38 -5.20
N SER A 156 -7.24 -5.19 -5.68
CA SER A 156 -6.46 -6.21 -6.40
C SER A 156 -6.65 -7.60 -5.76
N GLY A 157 -7.03 -8.60 -6.55
CA GLY A 157 -7.27 -9.96 -6.07
C GLY A 157 -8.45 -10.16 -5.11
N VAL A 158 -9.24 -9.12 -4.80
CA VAL A 158 -10.41 -9.19 -3.91
C VAL A 158 -11.58 -8.44 -4.54
N ALA A 159 -12.21 -9.05 -5.54
CA ALA A 159 -13.38 -8.50 -6.22
C ALA A 159 -14.67 -8.75 -5.42
N TRP A 160 -14.70 -8.28 -4.17
CA TRP A 160 -15.78 -8.52 -3.23
C TRP A 160 -16.41 -7.22 -2.72
N ALA A 161 -17.67 -6.98 -3.09
CA ALA A 161 -18.37 -5.74 -2.77
C ALA A 161 -18.35 -5.34 -1.28
N PRO A 162 -18.58 -6.26 -0.30
CA PRO A 162 -18.49 -5.92 1.12
C PRO A 162 -17.11 -5.38 1.53
N MET A 163 -16.02 -5.88 0.95
CA MET A 163 -14.68 -5.36 1.25
C MET A 163 -14.52 -3.93 0.75
N VAL A 164 -14.90 -3.65 -0.51
CA VAL A 164 -14.78 -2.32 -1.11
C VAL A 164 -15.61 -1.30 -0.34
N THR A 165 -16.89 -1.61 -0.08
CA THR A 165 -17.79 -0.69 0.64
C THR A 165 -17.35 -0.46 2.08
N PHE A 166 -16.88 -1.49 2.77
CA PHE A 166 -16.31 -1.36 4.12
C PHE A 166 -15.05 -0.48 4.12
N ALA A 167 -14.14 -0.73 3.19
CA ALA A 167 -12.91 0.05 3.07
C ALA A 167 -13.20 1.54 2.79
N GLN A 168 -14.13 1.84 1.89
CA GLN A 168 -14.59 3.21 1.62
C GLN A 168 -15.22 3.86 2.86
N GLN A 169 -16.00 3.12 3.63
CA GLN A 169 -16.58 3.59 4.89
C GLN A 169 -15.52 3.94 5.94
N VAL A 170 -14.47 3.14 6.05
CA VAL A 170 -13.44 3.29 7.10
C VAL A 170 -12.39 4.32 6.72
N LEU A 171 -11.93 4.31 5.47
CA LEU A 171 -10.81 5.12 5.01
C LEU A 171 -11.24 6.40 4.29
N GLY A 172 -12.36 6.36 3.59
CA GLY A 172 -12.82 7.36 2.65
C GLY A 172 -12.85 6.80 1.22
N VAL A 173 -13.78 7.29 0.40
CA VAL A 173 -13.94 6.86 -1.00
C VAL A 173 -12.68 7.16 -1.82
N ASP A 174 -12.02 8.25 -1.53
CA ASP A 174 -10.82 8.75 -2.18
C ASP A 174 -9.55 7.95 -1.87
N GLN A 175 -9.59 7.03 -0.89
CA GLN A 175 -8.45 6.17 -0.53
C GLN A 175 -8.49 4.79 -1.19
N VAL A 176 -9.59 4.45 -1.89
CA VAL A 176 -9.78 3.10 -2.46
C VAL A 176 -9.73 3.17 -3.99
N LEU A 177 -8.82 2.40 -4.60
CA LEU A 177 -8.57 2.35 -6.04
C LEU A 177 -8.96 0.98 -6.60
N TYR A 178 -9.35 0.96 -7.87
CA TYR A 178 -9.59 -0.28 -8.60
C TYR A 178 -8.29 -0.89 -9.13
N ALA A 179 -8.14 -2.21 -8.96
CA ALA A 179 -7.12 -3.02 -9.60
C ALA A 179 -7.57 -4.48 -9.68
N MET A 180 -7.00 -5.27 -10.60
CA MET A 180 -7.46 -6.62 -10.93
C MET A 180 -6.48 -7.73 -10.54
N ASP A 181 -5.26 -7.38 -10.20
CA ASP A 181 -4.17 -8.34 -10.00
C ASP A 181 -3.78 -9.12 -11.28
N TYR A 182 -4.02 -8.52 -12.45
CA TYR A 182 -3.61 -9.12 -13.72
C TYR A 182 -2.08 -9.25 -13.80
N PRO A 183 -1.51 -10.38 -14.28
CA PRO A 183 -2.17 -11.56 -14.84
C PRO A 183 -2.41 -12.70 -13.83
N TYR A 184 -2.15 -12.50 -12.55
CA TYR A 184 -2.19 -13.57 -11.54
C TYR A 184 -3.61 -13.96 -11.17
N GLN A 185 -4.50 -12.99 -11.11
CA GLN A 185 -5.91 -13.17 -10.84
C GLN A 185 -6.69 -12.30 -11.82
N TYR A 186 -7.49 -12.92 -12.67
CA TYR A 186 -8.31 -12.24 -13.67
C TYR A 186 -9.51 -13.10 -14.02
N ASP A 187 -10.69 -12.56 -13.79
CA ASP A 187 -11.95 -13.13 -14.23
C ASP A 187 -12.87 -12.00 -14.70
N LEU A 188 -13.55 -12.22 -15.83
CA LEU A 188 -14.53 -11.26 -16.35
C LEU A 188 -15.70 -11.05 -15.37
N GLU A 189 -16.09 -12.09 -14.64
CA GLU A 189 -17.14 -12.01 -13.63
C GLU A 189 -16.75 -11.07 -12.49
N GLU A 190 -15.47 -11.02 -12.11
CA GLU A 190 -14.96 -10.08 -11.10
C GLU A 190 -15.07 -8.62 -11.58
N VAL A 191 -14.83 -8.36 -12.87
CA VAL A 191 -15.05 -7.02 -13.46
C VAL A 191 -16.51 -6.63 -13.35
N HIS A 192 -17.41 -7.52 -13.75
CA HIS A 192 -18.86 -7.29 -13.68
C HIS A 192 -19.35 -7.10 -12.24
N ALA A 193 -18.79 -7.85 -11.29
CA ALA A 193 -19.11 -7.69 -9.87
C ALA A 193 -18.71 -6.29 -9.35
N MET A 194 -17.57 -5.77 -9.79
CA MET A 194 -17.13 -4.42 -9.43
C MET A 194 -17.96 -3.34 -10.13
N ASP A 195 -18.35 -3.53 -11.38
CA ASP A 195 -19.28 -2.64 -12.08
C ASP A 195 -20.65 -2.58 -11.37
N ALA A 196 -21.09 -3.69 -10.78
CA ALA A 196 -22.35 -3.82 -10.05
C ALA A 196 -22.28 -3.32 -8.59
N LEU A 197 -21.17 -2.74 -8.12
CA LEU A 197 -21.04 -2.23 -6.75
C LEU A 197 -22.24 -1.33 -6.36
N PRO A 198 -22.83 -1.51 -5.16
CA PRO A 198 -23.97 -0.74 -4.70
C PRO A 198 -23.53 0.63 -4.11
N ILE A 199 -22.81 1.42 -4.89
CA ILE A 199 -22.31 2.75 -4.54
C ILE A 199 -22.79 3.76 -5.58
N SER A 200 -22.68 5.05 -5.27
CA SER A 200 -23.09 6.12 -6.20
C SER A 200 -22.26 6.12 -7.49
N TYR A 201 -22.78 6.75 -8.54
CA TYR A 201 -22.02 6.91 -9.79
C TYR A 201 -20.72 7.70 -9.58
N ASP A 202 -20.75 8.73 -8.76
CA ASP A 202 -19.57 9.55 -8.46
C ASP A 202 -18.52 8.75 -7.68
N ASP A 203 -18.94 7.91 -6.73
CA ASP A 203 -18.04 7.02 -6.01
C ASP A 203 -17.43 5.94 -6.93
N LYS A 204 -18.23 5.42 -7.88
CA LYS A 204 -17.70 4.51 -8.91
C LYS A 204 -16.65 5.18 -9.76
N LYS A 205 -16.90 6.42 -10.21
CA LYS A 205 -15.93 7.19 -10.99
C LYS A 205 -14.64 7.42 -10.21
N GLN A 206 -14.73 7.72 -8.92
CA GLN A 206 -13.56 7.83 -8.06
C GLN A 206 -12.81 6.51 -7.98
N PHE A 207 -13.50 5.43 -7.66
CA PHE A 207 -12.93 4.09 -7.50
C PHE A 207 -12.23 3.60 -8.77
N PHE A 208 -12.89 3.68 -9.92
CA PHE A 208 -12.36 3.14 -11.18
C PHE A 208 -11.34 4.03 -11.88
N GLN A 209 -11.36 5.35 -11.65
CA GLN A 209 -10.59 6.28 -12.44
C GLN A 209 -9.91 7.39 -11.63
N THR A 210 -10.69 8.32 -11.05
CA THR A 210 -10.11 9.60 -10.63
C THR A 210 -9.20 9.50 -9.42
N ASN A 211 -9.36 8.49 -8.56
CA ASN A 211 -8.41 8.21 -7.49
C ASN A 211 -7.03 7.81 -8.05
N ALA A 212 -6.99 6.93 -9.06
CA ALA A 212 -5.74 6.55 -9.70
C ALA A 212 -5.08 7.73 -10.43
N GLU A 213 -5.87 8.54 -11.13
CA GLU A 213 -5.39 9.77 -11.78
C GLU A 213 -4.72 10.71 -10.76
N ARG A 214 -5.37 10.95 -9.63
CA ARG A 214 -4.85 11.81 -8.56
C ARG A 214 -3.63 11.22 -7.88
N VAL A 215 -3.67 9.94 -7.52
CA VAL A 215 -2.58 9.29 -6.76
C VAL A 215 -1.32 9.18 -7.59
N PHE A 216 -1.45 8.81 -8.86
CA PHE A 216 -0.34 8.59 -9.78
C PHE A 216 -0.06 9.76 -10.73
N ASN A 217 -0.69 10.91 -10.55
CA ASN A 217 -0.53 12.09 -11.41
C ASN A 217 -0.70 11.75 -12.90
N LEU A 218 -1.77 11.02 -13.22
CA LEU A 218 -2.10 10.68 -14.60
C LEU A 218 -2.89 11.82 -15.24
N THR A 219 -2.60 12.11 -16.50
CA THR A 219 -3.44 13.01 -17.28
C THR A 219 -4.77 12.29 -17.57
N PRO A 220 -5.93 12.92 -17.30
CA PRO A 220 -7.21 12.33 -17.67
C PRO A 220 -7.23 11.90 -19.14
N ALA A 221 -7.84 10.75 -19.42
CA ALA A 221 -8.09 10.33 -20.80
C ALA A 221 -9.01 11.38 -21.48
N SER A 222 -8.57 11.90 -22.61
CA SER A 222 -9.32 12.86 -23.42
C SER A 222 -10.52 12.20 -24.11
#